data_bfc440b27fd666490e93be5a15d72c10
#
_entry.id   bfc440b27fd666490e93be5a15d72c10
#
_cell.length_a   1.000
_cell.length_b   1.000
_cell.length_c   1.000
_cell.angle_alpha   90.00
_cell.angle_beta   90.00
_cell.angle_gamma   90.00
#
_symmetry.space_group_name_H-M   'P 1'
#
loop_
_entity.id
_entity.type
_entity.pdbx_description
1 polymer ?
#
loop_
_entity_poly.entity_id
_entity_poly.type
_entity_poly.pdbx_seq_one_letter_code
_entity_poly.pdbx_strand_id
1 'polypeptide(L)'
;MMTSLFSVALGGAIGASLRYGVGVWLLRAFGPTGFPLGVISVNIIGSFLMGVLVVLAAQKGLTHLNPFLAVGVLGGFTTFSSFSLETVNLIERGQFGMAGAYVVLSVVLSIVGLLLGLWCARGVWA
;
A
#
# COMPACT_ATOMS: atom_id res chain seq x y z
N MET A 1 -4.27 21.83 13.10
CA MET A 1 -4.93 20.52 13.32
C MET A 1 -6.10 20.29 12.37
N MET A 2 -7.04 21.21 12.28
CA MET A 2 -8.18 21.06 11.34
C MET A 2 -7.72 20.96 9.90
N THR A 3 -6.73 21.76 9.49
CA THR A 3 -6.17 21.70 8.14
C THR A 3 -5.56 20.33 7.87
N SER A 4 -4.84 19.77 8.84
CA SER A 4 -4.27 18.42 8.70
C SER A 4 -5.36 17.37 8.58
N LEU A 5 -6.44 17.50 9.35
CA LEU A 5 -7.56 16.57 9.29
C LEU A 5 -8.23 16.58 7.92
N PHE A 6 -8.46 17.78 7.34
CA PHE A 6 -9.01 17.88 5.99
C PHE A 6 -8.05 17.30 4.95
N SER A 7 -6.74 17.54 5.11
CA SER A 7 -5.72 16.97 4.21
C SER A 7 -5.73 15.45 4.25
N VAL A 8 -5.83 14.86 5.44
CA VAL A 8 -5.93 13.41 5.61
C VAL A 8 -7.22 12.88 4.97
N ALA A 9 -8.34 13.56 5.19
CA ALA A 9 -9.62 13.14 4.63
C ALA A 9 -9.59 13.15 3.10
N LEU A 10 -9.08 14.21 2.50
CA LEU A 10 -8.97 14.32 1.05
C LEU A 10 -7.99 13.29 0.49
N GLY A 11 -6.83 13.17 1.12
CA GLY A 11 -5.84 12.17 0.72
C GLY A 11 -6.36 10.75 0.84
N GLY A 12 -7.08 10.46 1.93
CA GLY A 12 -7.70 9.16 2.15
C GLY A 12 -8.72 8.82 1.08
N ALA A 13 -9.54 9.80 0.69
CA ALA A 13 -10.51 9.62 -0.38
C ALA A 13 -9.81 9.27 -1.70
N ILE A 14 -8.73 9.97 -2.02
CA ILE A 14 -7.93 9.71 -3.23
C ILE A 14 -7.28 8.32 -3.14
N GLY A 15 -6.63 8.02 -2.03
CA GLY A 15 -5.93 6.75 -1.84
C GLY A 15 -6.87 5.55 -1.87
N ALA A 16 -7.99 5.63 -1.19
CA ALA A 16 -8.97 4.55 -1.18
C ALA A 16 -9.59 4.34 -2.55
N SER A 17 -9.84 5.43 -3.29
CA SER A 17 -10.36 5.37 -4.66
C SER A 17 -9.36 4.69 -5.60
N LEU A 18 -8.08 5.03 -5.47
CA LEU A 18 -7.02 4.41 -6.26
C LEU A 18 -6.89 2.91 -5.92
N ARG A 19 -6.99 2.57 -4.65
CA ARG A 19 -6.96 1.16 -4.21
C ARG A 19 -8.09 0.36 -4.87
N TYR A 20 -9.28 0.90 -4.84
CA TYR A 20 -10.43 0.27 -5.48
C TYR A 20 -10.20 0.11 -6.98
N GLY A 21 -9.69 1.16 -7.64
CA GLY A 21 -9.40 1.14 -9.07
C GLY A 21 -8.36 0.10 -9.46
N VAL A 22 -7.30 -0.04 -8.68
CA VAL A 22 -6.26 -1.06 -8.92
C VAL A 22 -6.87 -2.46 -8.79
N GLY A 23 -7.70 -2.67 -7.76
CA GLY A 23 -8.37 -3.95 -7.56
C GLY A 23 -9.26 -4.33 -8.75
N VAL A 24 -10.06 -3.39 -9.23
CA VAL A 24 -10.93 -3.61 -10.39
C VAL A 24 -10.10 -3.87 -11.65
N TRP A 25 -9.03 -3.10 -11.85
CA TRP A 25 -8.17 -3.27 -13.03
C TRP A 25 -7.52 -4.64 -13.05
N LEU A 26 -6.98 -5.09 -11.91
CA LEU A 26 -6.34 -6.41 -11.81
C LEU A 26 -7.37 -7.53 -12.07
N LEU A 27 -8.57 -7.38 -11.53
CA LEU A 27 -9.62 -8.37 -11.74
C LEU A 27 -9.99 -8.49 -13.22
N ARG A 28 -10.06 -7.36 -13.93
CA ARG A 28 -10.36 -7.35 -15.35
C ARG A 28 -9.21 -7.86 -16.20
N ALA A 29 -7.96 -7.57 -15.80
CA ALA A 29 -6.78 -7.96 -16.57
C ALA A 29 -6.47 -9.44 -16.43
N PHE A 30 -6.56 -9.99 -15.22
CA PHE A 30 -6.15 -11.36 -14.92
C PHE A 30 -7.32 -12.28 -14.56
N GLY A 31 -8.53 -11.73 -14.45
CA GLY A 31 -9.71 -12.49 -14.07
C GLY A 31 -9.69 -12.90 -12.60
N PRO A 32 -10.73 -13.60 -12.14
CA PRO A 32 -10.78 -14.10 -10.78
C PRO A 32 -9.72 -15.17 -10.57
N THR A 33 -8.76 -14.88 -9.67
CA THR A 33 -7.73 -15.83 -9.27
C THR A 33 -8.00 -16.26 -7.85
N GLY A 34 -7.49 -17.39 -7.44
CA GLY A 34 -7.62 -17.84 -6.06
C GLY A 34 -6.76 -17.03 -5.10
N PHE A 35 -5.85 -16.20 -5.62
CA PHE A 35 -4.90 -15.41 -4.83
C PHE A 35 -5.30 -13.94 -4.87
N PRO A 36 -5.34 -13.22 -3.73
CA PRO A 36 -5.83 -11.83 -3.69
C PRO A 36 -4.77 -10.84 -4.19
N LEU A 37 -4.67 -10.71 -5.51
CA LEU A 37 -3.67 -9.87 -6.17
C LEU A 37 -3.87 -8.38 -5.92
N GLY A 38 -5.12 -7.93 -5.76
CA GLY A 38 -5.41 -6.52 -5.56
C GLY A 38 -4.78 -5.98 -4.29
N VAL A 39 -5.03 -6.65 -3.17
CA VAL A 39 -4.55 -6.23 -1.85
C VAL A 39 -3.02 -6.30 -1.78
N ILE A 40 -2.43 -7.41 -2.22
CA ILE A 40 -0.96 -7.55 -2.16
C ILE A 40 -0.28 -6.50 -3.04
N SER A 41 -0.83 -6.21 -4.21
CA SER A 41 -0.27 -5.22 -5.13
C SER A 41 -0.29 -3.82 -4.53
N VAL A 42 -1.44 -3.38 -3.98
CA VAL A 42 -1.52 -2.03 -3.41
C VAL A 42 -0.61 -1.89 -2.20
N ASN A 43 -0.48 -2.93 -1.39
CA ASN A 43 0.37 -2.87 -0.21
C ASN A 43 1.86 -2.80 -0.59
N ILE A 44 2.29 -3.56 -1.59
CA ILE A 44 3.68 -3.53 -2.06
C ILE A 44 3.98 -2.18 -2.72
N ILE A 45 3.12 -1.73 -3.63
CA ILE A 45 3.30 -0.46 -4.33
C ILE A 45 3.28 0.70 -3.32
N GLY A 46 2.31 0.70 -2.41
CA GLY A 46 2.19 1.74 -1.39
C GLY A 46 3.39 1.77 -0.47
N SER A 47 3.92 0.62 -0.08
CA SER A 47 5.12 0.53 0.75
C SER A 47 6.34 1.10 0.04
N PHE A 48 6.52 0.76 -1.25
CA PHE A 48 7.60 1.33 -2.06
C PHE A 48 7.48 2.86 -2.13
N LEU A 49 6.29 3.36 -2.42
CA LEU A 49 6.05 4.80 -2.50
C LEU A 49 6.25 5.50 -1.16
N MET A 50 5.92 4.83 -0.06
CA MET A 50 6.17 5.36 1.28
C MET A 50 7.68 5.53 1.51
N GLY A 51 8.48 4.56 1.09
CA GLY A 51 9.94 4.66 1.18
C GLY A 51 10.48 5.84 0.39
N VAL A 52 9.98 6.02 -0.83
CA VAL A 52 10.36 7.17 -1.67
C VAL A 52 9.95 8.48 -1.00
N LEU A 53 8.72 8.52 -0.49
CA LEU A 53 8.18 9.74 0.13
C LEU A 53 8.97 10.16 1.37
N VAL A 54 9.37 9.21 2.21
CA VAL A 54 10.15 9.49 3.42
C VAL A 54 11.44 10.22 3.06
N VAL A 55 12.16 9.74 2.04
CA VAL A 55 13.41 10.38 1.60
C VAL A 55 13.14 11.73 0.97
N LEU A 56 12.17 11.79 0.05
CA LEU A 56 11.84 13.01 -0.67
C LEU A 56 11.40 14.13 0.29
N ALA A 57 10.55 13.79 1.25
CA ALA A 57 10.06 14.77 2.22
C ALA A 57 11.20 15.32 3.08
N ALA A 58 12.11 14.45 3.52
CA ALA A 58 13.25 14.86 4.33
C ALA A 58 14.24 15.71 3.53
N GLN A 59 14.54 15.31 2.29
CA GLN A 59 15.53 15.99 1.44
C GLN A 59 15.02 17.34 0.90
N LYS A 60 13.74 17.42 0.59
CA LYS A 60 13.16 18.62 -0.04
C LYS A 60 12.37 19.49 0.92
N GLY A 61 12.34 19.17 2.20
CA GLY A 61 11.61 19.95 3.19
C GLY A 61 10.09 19.88 3.00
N LEU A 62 9.58 18.72 2.58
CA LEU A 62 8.16 18.54 2.28
C LEU A 62 7.42 17.79 3.37
N THR A 63 7.95 17.75 4.59
CA THR A 63 7.31 17.02 5.70
C THR A 63 5.93 17.55 6.03
N HIS A 64 5.65 18.83 5.71
CA HIS A 64 4.33 19.42 5.91
C HIS A 64 3.26 18.76 5.04
N LEU A 65 3.64 18.01 4.00
CA LEU A 65 2.71 17.27 3.15
C LEU A 65 2.41 15.86 3.68
N ASN A 66 3.08 15.42 4.75
CA ASN A 66 2.88 14.08 5.28
C ASN A 66 1.42 13.77 5.65
N PRO A 67 0.65 14.68 6.28
CA PRO A 67 -0.76 14.40 6.54
C PRO A 67 -1.54 14.05 5.28
N PHE A 68 -1.29 14.77 4.19
CA PHE A 68 -1.96 14.51 2.93
C PHE A 68 -1.42 13.26 2.23
N LEU A 69 -0.10 13.20 2.03
CA LEU A 69 0.52 12.14 1.22
C LEU A 69 0.71 10.83 1.98
N ALA A 70 1.34 10.88 3.16
CA ALA A 70 1.67 9.65 3.88
C ALA A 70 0.45 9.08 4.59
N VAL A 71 -0.21 9.87 5.43
CA VAL A 71 -1.35 9.40 6.20
C VAL A 71 -2.58 9.26 5.32
N GLY A 72 -2.85 10.28 4.47
CA GLY A 72 -4.03 10.29 3.61
C GLY A 72 -3.89 9.36 2.41
N VAL A 73 -3.11 9.78 1.41
CA VAL A 73 -3.05 9.06 0.12
C VAL A 73 -2.51 7.65 0.29
N LEU A 74 -1.32 7.49 0.85
CA LEU A 74 -0.71 6.17 0.99
C LEU A 74 -1.40 5.34 2.07
N GLY A 75 -1.83 5.99 3.16
CA GLY A 75 -2.61 5.30 4.20
C GLY A 75 -3.95 4.78 3.69
N GLY A 76 -4.62 5.52 2.81
CA GLY A 76 -5.86 5.07 2.18
C GLY A 76 -5.63 4.05 1.07
N PHE A 77 -4.51 4.16 0.37
CA PHE A 77 -4.18 3.25 -0.73
C PHE A 77 -3.82 1.85 -0.22
N THR A 78 -3.07 1.74 0.87
CA THR A 78 -2.70 0.47 1.48
C THR A 78 -3.76 0.03 2.48
N THR A 79 -3.79 -1.27 2.81
CA THR A 79 -4.82 -1.76 3.73
C THR A 79 -4.36 -3.02 4.47
N PHE A 80 -4.38 -2.94 5.79
CA PHE A 80 -4.13 -4.10 6.63
C PHE A 80 -5.42 -4.89 6.88
N SER A 81 -6.56 -4.22 6.99
CA SER A 81 -7.83 -4.88 7.27
C SER A 81 -8.27 -5.81 6.13
N SER A 82 -8.10 -5.36 4.88
CA SER A 82 -8.39 -6.21 3.72
C SER A 82 -7.43 -7.38 3.64
N PHE A 83 -6.16 -7.16 3.96
CA PHE A 83 -5.17 -8.23 4.04
C PHE A 83 -5.59 -9.29 5.07
N SER A 84 -6.03 -8.86 6.25
CA SER A 84 -6.51 -9.78 7.30
C SER A 84 -7.72 -10.57 6.84
N LEU A 85 -8.68 -9.90 6.22
CA LEU A 85 -9.91 -10.54 5.72
C LEU A 85 -9.58 -11.58 4.64
N GLU A 86 -8.72 -11.24 3.68
CA GLU A 86 -8.35 -12.16 2.61
C GLU A 86 -7.61 -13.38 3.15
N THR A 87 -6.75 -13.18 4.17
CA THR A 87 -6.04 -14.27 4.81
C THR A 87 -7.02 -15.23 5.47
N VAL A 88 -7.98 -14.70 6.22
CA VAL A 88 -8.99 -15.52 6.89
C VAL A 88 -9.87 -16.24 5.86
N ASN A 89 -10.23 -15.57 4.78
CA ASN A 89 -11.00 -16.19 3.70
C ASN A 89 -10.27 -17.40 3.09
N LEU A 90 -8.96 -17.30 2.90
CA LEU A 90 -8.17 -18.42 2.40
C LEU A 90 -8.15 -19.58 3.40
N ILE A 91 -8.01 -19.28 4.69
CA ILE A 91 -8.07 -20.27 5.76
C ILE A 91 -9.43 -20.95 5.79
N GLU A 92 -10.52 -20.18 5.73
CA GLU A 92 -11.89 -20.69 5.76
C GLU A 92 -12.19 -21.60 4.57
N ARG A 93 -11.54 -21.36 3.43
CA ARG A 93 -11.68 -22.21 2.25
C ARG A 93 -10.77 -23.44 2.31
N GLY A 94 -10.03 -23.64 3.40
CA GLY A 94 -9.10 -24.77 3.54
C GLY A 94 -7.81 -24.61 2.76
N GLN A 95 -7.53 -23.42 2.22
CA GLN A 95 -6.32 -23.15 1.43
C GLN A 95 -5.20 -22.65 2.32
N PHE A 96 -4.73 -23.50 3.23
CA PHE A 96 -3.75 -23.10 4.24
C PHE A 96 -2.39 -22.74 3.63
N GLY A 97 -1.95 -23.49 2.63
CA GLY A 97 -0.69 -23.21 1.94
C GLY A 97 -0.72 -21.86 1.25
N MET A 98 -1.83 -21.56 0.59
CA MET A 98 -2.02 -20.27 -0.10
C MET A 98 -2.13 -19.13 0.91
N ALA A 99 -2.81 -19.34 2.04
CA ALA A 99 -2.89 -18.35 3.11
C ALA A 99 -1.50 -18.03 3.67
N GLY A 100 -0.70 -19.06 3.95
CA GLY A 100 0.67 -18.88 4.43
C GLY A 100 1.54 -18.13 3.43
N ALA A 101 1.45 -18.50 2.14
CA ALA A 101 2.19 -17.82 1.08
C ALA A 101 1.75 -16.36 0.97
N TYR A 102 0.45 -16.09 1.06
CA TYR A 102 -0.07 -14.73 0.99
C TYR A 102 0.47 -13.86 2.12
N VAL A 103 0.45 -14.36 3.36
CA VAL A 103 0.98 -13.64 4.52
C VAL A 103 2.47 -13.36 4.35
N VAL A 104 3.25 -14.40 4.05
CA VAL A 104 4.71 -14.27 3.94
C VAL A 104 5.08 -13.31 2.80
N LEU A 105 4.49 -13.50 1.61
CA LEU A 105 4.78 -12.64 0.47
C LEU A 105 4.34 -11.20 0.71
N SER A 106 3.17 -11.00 1.32
CA SER A 106 2.68 -9.65 1.63
C SER A 106 3.63 -8.92 2.56
N VAL A 107 4.01 -9.54 3.66
CA VAL A 107 4.87 -8.92 4.68
C VAL A 107 6.27 -8.69 4.11
N VAL A 108 6.88 -9.74 3.54
CA VAL A 108 8.26 -9.65 3.06
C VAL A 108 8.37 -8.67 1.90
N LEU A 109 7.50 -8.78 0.89
CA LEU A 109 7.59 -7.94 -0.30
C LEU A 109 7.23 -6.49 0.00
N SER A 110 6.32 -6.23 0.94
CA SER A 110 5.99 -4.87 1.34
C SER A 110 7.16 -4.21 2.07
N ILE A 111 7.79 -4.92 2.99
CA ILE A 111 8.96 -4.39 3.72
C ILE A 111 10.14 -4.20 2.77
N VAL A 112 10.42 -5.18 1.91
CA VAL A 112 11.47 -5.06 0.88
C VAL A 112 11.15 -3.91 -0.07
N GLY A 113 9.89 -3.77 -0.45
CA GLY A 113 9.43 -2.67 -1.29
C GLY A 113 9.75 -1.31 -0.68
N LEU A 114 9.48 -1.14 0.62
CA LEU A 114 9.80 0.11 1.32
C LEU A 114 11.30 0.35 1.33
N LEU A 115 12.10 -0.68 1.63
CA LEU A 115 13.56 -0.58 1.62
C LEU A 115 14.07 -0.18 0.22
N LEU A 116 13.51 -0.77 -0.83
CA LEU A 116 13.86 -0.41 -2.20
C LEU A 116 13.48 1.03 -2.52
N GLY A 117 12.33 1.49 -2.02
CA GLY A 117 11.91 2.88 -2.17
C GLY A 117 12.89 3.84 -1.52
N LEU A 118 13.34 3.52 -0.30
CA LEU A 118 14.35 4.30 0.39
C LEU A 118 15.65 4.32 -0.42
N TRP A 119 16.09 3.17 -0.86
CA TRP A 119 17.35 3.03 -1.59
C TRP A 119 17.32 3.77 -2.92
N CYS A 120 16.27 3.59 -3.71
CA CYS A 120 16.13 4.27 -5.00
C CYS A 120 16.08 5.78 -4.83
N ALA A 121 15.31 6.27 -3.87
CA ALA A 121 15.16 7.71 -3.64
C ALA A 121 16.47 8.33 -3.14
N ARG A 122 17.19 7.64 -2.27
CA ARG A 122 18.49 8.10 -1.78
C ARG A 122 19.52 8.18 -2.91
N GLY A 123 19.47 7.26 -3.85
CA GLY A 123 20.35 7.28 -5.01
C GLY A 123 20.08 8.44 -5.96
N VAL A 124 18.83 8.90 -6.02
CA VAL A 124 18.43 9.99 -6.92
C VAL A 124 18.59 11.35 -6.25
N TRP A 125 18.16 11.49 -4.98
CA TRP A 125 18.06 12.77 -4.30
C TRP A 125 19.02 12.96 -3.12
N ALA A 126 19.81 11.97 -2.82
CA ALA A 126 20.75 12.09 -1.69
C ALA A 126 22.05 12.80 -2.08
#